data_0cb3021523af04eb888284afd01381ff
#
_entry.id   0cb3021523af04eb888284afd01381ff
#
_cell.length_a   1.000
_cell.length_b   1.000
_cell.length_c   1.000
_cell.angle_alpha   90.00
_cell.angle_beta   90.00
_cell.angle_gamma   90.00
#
_symmetry.space_group_name_H-M   'P 1'
#
loop_
_entity.id
_entity.type
_entity.pdbx_description
1 polymer ?
#
loop_
_entity_poly.entity_id
_entity_poly.type
_entity_poly.pdbx_seq_one_letter_code
_entity_poly.pdbx_strand_id
1 'polypeptide(L)'
;MIRRWDIQSRAEVVQDEPALSQAAEQIRALVGRALNIRQVDAGSCNGCEAEIVALTNPYYDLERFGIHFVASPKHADMLLVTGPVTRNMAVALKNAYDAVPSPKLVVAVGACGCSGGIFGGSHAVIGPVDAVIPVDGYIPECPPTPKMLLTGILQVLRSFPSPSRRRGL
;
A
#
# COMPACT_ATOMS: atom_id res chain seq x y z
N MET A 1 -22.41 -29.46 4.24
CA MET A 1 -23.28 -28.55 3.47
C MET A 1 -22.47 -27.28 3.18
N ILE A 2 -21.82 -27.18 2.01
CA ILE A 2 -20.98 -26.04 1.61
C ILE A 2 -21.93 -24.91 1.22
N ARG A 3 -21.92 -23.80 1.96
CA ARG A 3 -22.69 -22.61 1.58
C ARG A 3 -22.19 -22.12 0.22
N ARG A 4 -23.09 -22.08 -0.74
CA ARG A 4 -22.85 -21.49 -2.06
C ARG A 4 -22.46 -20.03 -1.82
N TRP A 5 -21.23 -19.67 -2.16
CA TRP A 5 -20.77 -18.28 -2.09
C TRP A 5 -21.60 -17.47 -3.07
N ASP A 6 -22.21 -16.41 -2.58
CA ASP A 6 -23.01 -15.52 -3.40
C ASP A 6 -22.05 -14.69 -4.30
N ILE A 7 -21.92 -15.15 -5.55
CA ILE A 7 -21.06 -14.53 -6.55
C ILE A 7 -21.62 -13.16 -6.98
N GLN A 8 -22.92 -12.91 -6.74
CA GLN A 8 -23.56 -11.64 -7.13
C GLN A 8 -23.10 -10.46 -6.28
N SER A 9 -22.83 -10.65 -4.98
CA SER A 9 -22.31 -9.57 -4.13
C SER A 9 -20.88 -9.16 -4.49
N ARG A 10 -20.12 -10.03 -5.18
CA ARG A 10 -18.77 -9.71 -5.70
C ARG A 10 -18.80 -9.02 -7.06
N ALA A 11 -19.81 -9.28 -7.89
CA ALA A 11 -19.96 -8.62 -9.19
C ALA A 11 -20.24 -7.12 -9.06
N GLU A 12 -20.91 -6.67 -7.98
CA GLU A 12 -21.17 -5.26 -7.73
C GLU A 12 -19.88 -4.43 -7.45
N VAL A 13 -18.81 -5.07 -6.99
CA VAL A 13 -17.53 -4.38 -6.71
C VAL A 13 -16.74 -4.07 -7.98
N VAL A 14 -16.95 -4.83 -9.06
CA VAL A 14 -16.30 -4.60 -10.38
C VAL A 14 -16.99 -3.47 -11.15
N GLN A 15 -18.24 -3.14 -10.84
CA GLN A 15 -18.99 -2.09 -11.53
C GLN A 15 -18.54 -0.66 -11.18
N ASP A 16 -17.59 -0.49 -10.26
CA ASP A 16 -16.92 0.79 -10.01
C ASP A 16 -15.81 1.10 -11.05
N GLU A 17 -15.93 0.59 -12.29
CA GLU A 17 -15.02 0.95 -13.40
C GLU A 17 -14.82 2.47 -13.56
N PRO A 18 -15.86 3.32 -13.39
CA PRO A 18 -15.66 4.76 -13.44
C PRO A 18 -14.72 5.29 -12.35
N ALA A 19 -14.80 4.75 -11.13
CA ALA A 19 -13.94 5.20 -10.03
C ALA A 19 -12.48 4.77 -10.24
N LEU A 20 -12.25 3.59 -10.81
CA LEU A 20 -10.91 3.08 -11.11
C LEU A 20 -10.29 3.81 -12.31
N SER A 21 -11.09 4.13 -13.34
CA SER A 21 -10.61 4.92 -14.49
C SER A 21 -10.25 6.35 -14.09
N GLN A 22 -11.06 7.00 -13.24
CA GLN A 22 -10.73 8.30 -12.65
C GLN A 22 -9.45 8.23 -11.78
N ALA A 23 -9.25 7.11 -11.09
CA ALA A 23 -8.04 6.84 -10.33
C ALA A 23 -6.80 6.80 -11.23
N ALA A 24 -6.88 6.12 -12.37
CA ALA A 24 -5.78 6.05 -13.35
C ALA A 24 -5.43 7.42 -13.93
N GLU A 25 -6.45 8.24 -14.24
CA GLU A 25 -6.23 9.62 -14.68
C GLU A 25 -5.56 10.47 -13.60
N GLN A 26 -5.99 10.31 -12.35
CA GLN A 26 -5.39 11.02 -11.21
C GLN A 26 -3.94 10.60 -10.98
N ILE A 27 -3.62 9.32 -11.06
CA ILE A 27 -2.24 8.82 -10.97
C ILE A 27 -1.37 9.43 -12.07
N ARG A 28 -1.84 9.42 -13.32
CA ARG A 28 -1.12 10.04 -14.44
C ARG A 28 -0.93 11.55 -14.26
N ALA A 29 -1.94 12.23 -13.74
CA ALA A 29 -1.87 13.67 -13.47
C ALA A 29 -0.90 14.01 -12.32
N LEU A 30 -0.83 13.17 -11.30
CA LEU A 30 -0.01 13.39 -10.10
C LEU A 30 1.45 12.94 -10.29
N VAL A 31 1.65 11.77 -10.88
CA VAL A 31 2.98 11.14 -11.01
C VAL A 31 3.59 11.41 -12.39
N GLY A 32 2.76 11.71 -13.41
CA GLY A 32 3.19 11.90 -14.81
C GLY A 32 3.55 10.60 -15.53
N ARG A 33 3.46 9.46 -14.85
CA ARG A 33 3.73 8.09 -15.32
C ARG A 33 2.98 7.08 -14.45
N ALA A 34 3.14 5.80 -14.72
CA ALA A 34 2.66 4.74 -13.84
C ALA A 34 3.28 4.85 -12.43
N LEU A 35 2.48 4.54 -11.41
CA LEU A 35 2.91 4.48 -10.03
C LEU A 35 3.58 3.13 -9.75
N ASN A 36 4.82 3.14 -9.35
CA ASN A 36 5.55 1.95 -8.95
C ASN A 36 5.55 1.80 -7.43
N ILE A 37 5.03 0.68 -6.95
CA ILE A 37 4.93 0.38 -5.52
C ILE A 37 5.89 -0.76 -5.17
N ARG A 38 6.69 -0.58 -4.12
CA ARG A 38 7.40 -1.67 -3.46
C ARG A 38 6.68 -2.04 -2.17
N GLN A 39 6.16 -3.25 -2.10
CA GLN A 39 5.64 -3.81 -0.86
C GLN A 39 6.80 -4.32 0.00
N VAL A 40 6.76 -4.02 1.29
CA VAL A 40 7.75 -4.45 2.29
C VAL A 40 7.03 -5.06 3.49
N ASP A 41 7.33 -6.32 3.76
CA ASP A 41 6.90 -6.99 4.97
C ASP A 41 7.87 -6.65 6.13
N ALA A 42 7.34 -6.05 7.19
CA ALA A 42 8.10 -5.67 8.39
C ALA A 42 7.94 -6.66 9.56
N GLY A 43 7.26 -7.78 9.33
CA GLY A 43 6.99 -8.83 10.32
C GLY A 43 5.51 -9.16 10.43
N SER A 44 4.81 -9.22 9.30
CA SER A 44 3.37 -9.43 9.20
C SER A 44 2.95 -10.89 9.45
N CYS A 45 1.63 -11.09 9.58
CA CYS A 45 1.01 -12.42 9.60
C CYS A 45 0.60 -12.90 8.19
N ASN A 46 0.98 -12.20 7.13
CA ASN A 46 0.66 -12.41 5.73
C ASN A 46 -0.82 -12.13 5.34
N GLY A 47 -1.66 -11.66 6.23
CA GLY A 47 -3.05 -11.32 5.92
C GLY A 47 -3.15 -10.13 4.96
N CYS A 48 -2.43 -9.04 5.24
CA CYS A 48 -2.39 -7.86 4.39
C CYS A 48 -1.74 -8.15 3.04
N GLU A 49 -0.70 -8.98 2.99
CA GLU A 49 -0.03 -9.40 1.76
C GLU A 49 -0.96 -10.18 0.84
N ALA A 50 -1.79 -11.07 1.40
CA ALA A 50 -2.78 -11.80 0.60
C ALA A 50 -3.78 -10.85 -0.08
N GLU A 51 -4.23 -9.81 0.62
CA GLU A 51 -5.11 -8.79 0.05
C GLU A 51 -4.39 -7.87 -0.97
N ILE A 52 -3.09 -7.59 -0.76
CA ILE A 52 -2.26 -6.88 -1.73
C ILE A 52 -2.06 -7.72 -3.00
N VAL A 53 -1.79 -9.03 -2.85
CA VAL A 53 -1.69 -9.94 -4.01
C VAL A 53 -3.01 -10.03 -4.74
N ALA A 54 -4.16 -9.99 -4.05
CA ALA A 54 -5.45 -9.98 -4.68
C ALA A 54 -5.65 -8.77 -5.63
N LEU A 55 -5.00 -7.64 -5.39
CA LEU A 55 -5.05 -6.47 -6.29
C LEU A 55 -4.46 -6.75 -7.69
N THR A 56 -3.57 -7.73 -7.81
CA THR A 56 -2.91 -8.08 -9.09
C THR A 56 -3.65 -9.19 -9.84
N ASN A 57 -4.73 -9.74 -9.29
CA ASN A 57 -5.50 -10.78 -9.95
C ASN A 57 -6.34 -10.19 -11.11
N PRO A 58 -6.85 -11.02 -12.05
CA PRO A 58 -7.63 -10.53 -13.20
C PRO A 58 -8.94 -9.81 -12.83
N TYR A 59 -9.40 -9.94 -11.58
CA TYR A 59 -10.61 -9.30 -11.10
C TYR A 59 -10.40 -7.83 -10.78
N TYR A 60 -9.31 -7.49 -10.08
CA TYR A 60 -8.96 -6.11 -9.72
C TYR A 60 -8.08 -5.45 -10.78
N ASP A 61 -7.15 -6.22 -11.35
CA ASP A 61 -6.26 -5.83 -12.47
C ASP A 61 -5.67 -4.42 -12.33
N LEU A 62 -4.97 -4.22 -11.21
CA LEU A 62 -4.45 -2.91 -10.81
C LEU A 62 -3.49 -2.32 -11.85
N GLU A 63 -2.79 -3.19 -12.58
CA GLU A 63 -1.80 -2.79 -13.60
C GLU A 63 -2.42 -2.03 -14.77
N ARG A 64 -3.65 -2.36 -15.16
CA ARG A 64 -4.36 -1.64 -16.22
C ARG A 64 -4.64 -0.19 -15.84
N PHE A 65 -4.65 0.13 -14.54
CA PHE A 65 -4.82 1.49 -14.03
C PHE A 65 -3.50 2.22 -13.82
N GLY A 66 -2.37 1.62 -14.23
CA GLY A 66 -1.06 2.23 -14.15
C GLY A 66 -0.45 2.18 -12.75
N ILE A 67 -0.79 1.17 -11.95
CA ILE A 67 -0.15 0.87 -10.67
C ILE A 67 0.57 -0.46 -10.81
N HIS A 68 1.87 -0.48 -10.58
CA HIS A 68 2.71 -1.67 -10.71
C HIS A 68 3.43 -1.98 -9.41
N PHE A 69 3.53 -3.27 -9.08
CA PHE A 69 4.41 -3.72 -8.00
C PHE A 69 5.80 -4.03 -8.56
N VAL A 70 6.83 -3.45 -7.95
CA VAL A 70 8.21 -3.59 -8.39
C VAL A 70 9.05 -4.34 -7.36
N ALA A 71 9.98 -5.18 -7.85
CA ALA A 71 10.81 -6.00 -6.99
C ALA A 71 11.92 -5.20 -6.29
N SER A 72 12.40 -4.11 -6.87
CA SER A 72 13.47 -3.29 -6.30
C SER A 72 12.94 -1.97 -5.76
N PRO A 73 13.29 -1.55 -4.54
CA PRO A 73 12.91 -0.25 -4.00
C PRO A 73 13.49 0.91 -4.81
N LYS A 74 14.58 0.71 -5.54
CA LYS A 74 15.19 1.75 -6.40
C LYS A 74 14.30 2.21 -7.55
N HIS A 75 13.31 1.40 -7.92
CA HIS A 75 12.35 1.71 -8.98
C HIS A 75 10.97 2.12 -8.44
N ALA A 76 10.82 2.15 -7.12
CA ALA A 76 9.56 2.48 -6.49
C ALA A 76 9.40 3.99 -6.28
N ASP A 77 8.15 4.45 -6.37
CA ASP A 77 7.70 5.77 -5.98
C ASP A 77 7.07 5.74 -4.58
N MET A 78 6.57 4.57 -4.19
CA MET A 78 5.88 4.35 -2.92
C MET A 78 6.34 3.05 -2.27
N LEU A 79 6.54 3.10 -0.94
CA LEU A 79 6.62 1.92 -0.10
C LEU A 79 5.25 1.61 0.50
N LEU A 80 4.81 0.39 0.36
CA LEU A 80 3.62 -0.14 1.02
C LEU A 80 4.07 -1.14 2.09
N VAL A 81 4.02 -0.73 3.36
CA VAL A 81 4.62 -1.48 4.47
C VAL A 81 3.55 -2.18 5.28
N THR A 82 3.70 -3.48 5.45
CA THR A 82 2.78 -4.36 6.19
C THR A 82 3.40 -4.87 7.48
N GLY A 83 2.56 -5.21 8.45
CA GLY A 83 2.94 -5.78 9.73
C GLY A 83 3.49 -4.77 10.74
N PRO A 84 3.58 -5.15 12.01
CA PRO A 84 4.32 -4.41 13.01
C PRO A 84 5.81 -4.54 12.69
N VAL A 85 6.60 -3.52 12.97
CA VAL A 85 8.04 -3.63 12.71
C VAL A 85 8.70 -4.51 13.77
N THR A 86 9.17 -5.66 13.35
CA THR A 86 9.94 -6.54 14.21
C THR A 86 11.41 -6.08 14.30
N ARG A 87 12.09 -6.45 15.38
CA ARG A 87 13.51 -6.10 15.58
C ARG A 87 14.39 -6.63 14.46
N ASN A 88 14.07 -7.82 13.90
CA ASN A 88 14.81 -8.43 12.81
C ASN A 88 14.61 -7.70 11.47
N MET A 89 13.42 -7.14 11.25
CA MET A 89 13.08 -6.48 9.99
C MET A 89 13.35 -4.98 9.99
N ALA A 90 13.59 -4.36 11.13
CA ALA A 90 13.80 -2.92 11.23
C ALA A 90 14.94 -2.40 10.34
N VAL A 91 16.06 -3.12 10.32
CA VAL A 91 17.21 -2.75 9.46
C VAL A 91 16.87 -2.93 7.97
N ALA A 92 16.18 -4.02 7.62
CA ALA A 92 15.76 -4.28 6.24
C ALA A 92 14.75 -3.22 5.76
N LEU A 93 13.79 -2.85 6.60
CA LEU A 93 12.82 -1.79 6.30
C LEU A 93 13.52 -0.45 6.07
N LYS A 94 14.46 -0.08 6.95
CA LYS A 94 15.23 1.15 6.80
C LYS A 94 16.06 1.17 5.52
N ASN A 95 16.75 0.07 5.22
CA ASN A 95 17.52 -0.06 3.98
C ASN A 95 16.62 0.06 2.74
N ALA A 96 15.42 -0.53 2.77
CA ALA A 96 14.45 -0.39 1.70
C ALA A 96 13.99 1.07 1.54
N TYR A 97 13.70 1.75 2.66
CA TYR A 97 13.33 3.17 2.66
C TYR A 97 14.42 4.06 2.10
N ASP A 98 15.68 3.86 2.51
CA ASP A 98 16.81 4.65 2.04
C ASP A 98 17.10 4.43 0.55
N ALA A 99 16.79 3.23 0.03
CA ALA A 99 16.99 2.89 -1.38
C ALA A 99 15.94 3.46 -2.34
N VAL A 100 14.76 3.88 -1.85
CA VAL A 100 13.72 4.53 -2.68
C VAL A 100 14.16 5.95 -3.01
N PRO A 101 14.16 6.35 -4.31
CA PRO A 101 14.50 7.71 -4.70
C PRO A 101 13.53 8.76 -4.14
N SER A 102 14.02 9.97 -3.91
CA SER A 102 13.13 11.10 -3.57
C SER A 102 12.60 11.77 -4.86
N PRO A 103 11.34 12.24 -4.87
CA PRO A 103 10.34 12.18 -3.81
C PRO A 103 9.72 10.79 -3.67
N LYS A 104 9.53 10.33 -2.44
CA LYS A 104 8.97 9.02 -2.11
C LYS A 104 7.79 9.16 -1.16
N LEU A 105 6.92 8.16 -1.18
CA LEU A 105 5.77 8.00 -0.29
C LEU A 105 5.90 6.73 0.53
N VAL A 106 5.44 6.76 1.76
CA VAL A 106 5.38 5.60 2.66
C VAL A 106 3.98 5.45 3.19
N VAL A 107 3.40 4.27 3.00
CA VAL A 107 2.05 3.94 3.47
C VAL A 107 2.12 2.73 4.39
N ALA A 108 1.67 2.89 5.63
CA ALA A 108 1.51 1.80 6.58
C ALA A 108 0.17 1.10 6.37
N VAL A 109 0.19 -0.23 6.25
CA VAL A 109 -0.97 -1.06 5.92
C VAL A 109 -1.33 -2.00 7.06
N GLY A 110 -2.62 -2.05 7.33
CA GLY A 110 -3.20 -2.91 8.35
C GLY A 110 -3.06 -2.34 9.77
N ALA A 111 -3.87 -2.83 10.68
CA ALA A 111 -3.82 -2.40 12.09
C ALA A 111 -2.42 -2.59 12.70
N CYS A 112 -1.71 -3.64 12.29
CA CYS A 112 -0.35 -3.92 12.76
C CYS A 112 0.65 -2.87 12.28
N GLY A 113 0.60 -2.46 11.01
CA GLY A 113 1.46 -1.41 10.46
C GLY A 113 1.16 -0.03 11.04
N CYS A 114 -0.13 0.25 11.27
CA CYS A 114 -0.60 1.55 11.75
C CYS A 114 -0.37 1.78 13.26
N SER A 115 -0.52 0.73 14.08
CA SER A 115 -0.51 0.88 15.55
C SER A 115 0.24 -0.23 16.30
N GLY A 116 0.85 -1.19 15.59
CA GLY A 116 1.40 -2.41 16.18
C GLY A 116 0.36 -3.53 16.33
N GLY A 117 -0.93 -3.22 16.23
CA GLY A 117 -2.04 -4.17 16.30
C GLY A 117 -1.98 -5.04 17.57
N ILE A 118 -2.43 -6.29 17.42
CA ILE A 118 -2.43 -7.29 18.51
C ILE A 118 -1.02 -7.71 18.96
N PHE A 119 0.00 -7.42 18.16
CA PHE A 119 1.40 -7.75 18.46
C PHE A 119 2.14 -6.62 19.18
N GLY A 120 1.48 -5.47 19.40
CA GLY A 120 2.02 -4.35 20.15
C GLY A 120 2.45 -4.78 21.56
N GLY A 121 3.63 -4.33 22.01
CA GLY A 121 4.18 -4.71 23.33
C GLY A 121 4.90 -6.07 23.36
N SER A 122 4.93 -6.84 22.28
CA SER A 122 5.77 -8.04 22.18
C SER A 122 7.25 -7.67 22.20
N HIS A 123 8.08 -8.46 22.90
CA HIS A 123 9.53 -8.26 22.97
C HIS A 123 10.22 -8.31 21.59
N ALA A 124 9.64 -9.01 20.61
CA ALA A 124 10.17 -9.13 19.25
C ALA A 124 9.77 -7.94 18.36
N VAL A 125 8.81 -7.12 18.79
CA VAL A 125 8.25 -5.99 18.01
C VAL A 125 8.79 -4.67 18.55
N ILE A 126 9.20 -3.78 17.64
CA ILE A 126 9.57 -2.41 17.99
C ILE A 126 8.31 -1.56 18.14
N GLY A 127 7.37 -1.70 17.20
CA GLY A 127 6.14 -0.93 17.19
C GLY A 127 5.52 -0.82 15.78
N PRO A 128 4.70 0.21 15.55
CA PRO A 128 4.17 0.54 14.24
C PRO A 128 5.27 1.03 13.29
N VAL A 129 4.93 1.20 12.02
CA VAL A 129 5.89 1.59 10.96
C VAL A 129 6.52 2.95 11.24
N ASP A 130 5.75 3.91 11.75
CA ASP A 130 6.20 5.27 12.07
C ASP A 130 7.18 5.34 13.25
N ALA A 131 7.32 4.26 14.02
CA ALA A 131 8.37 4.15 15.03
C ALA A 131 9.79 3.98 14.41
N VAL A 132 9.89 3.63 13.13
CA VAL A 132 11.16 3.31 12.46
C VAL A 132 11.45 4.19 11.26
N ILE A 133 10.44 4.50 10.44
CA ILE A 133 10.56 5.36 9.25
C ILE A 133 9.39 6.34 9.19
N PRO A 134 9.55 7.51 8.56
CA PRO A 134 8.44 8.44 8.34
C PRO A 134 7.33 7.80 7.52
N VAL A 135 6.07 8.07 7.87
CA VAL A 135 4.87 7.54 7.20
C VAL A 135 4.02 8.70 6.70
N ASP A 136 3.61 8.66 5.43
CA ASP A 136 2.79 9.68 4.79
C ASP A 136 1.30 9.34 4.82
N GLY A 137 0.95 8.06 5.00
CA GLY A 137 -0.44 7.63 5.07
C GLY A 137 -0.63 6.28 5.76
N TYR A 138 -1.87 6.06 6.22
CA TYR A 138 -2.26 4.87 6.96
C TYR A 138 -3.50 4.25 6.35
N ILE A 139 -3.47 2.94 6.15
CA ILE A 139 -4.61 2.14 5.71
C ILE A 139 -4.92 1.15 6.84
N PRO A 140 -5.89 1.46 7.72
CA PRO A 140 -6.23 0.60 8.85
C PRO A 140 -6.93 -0.70 8.40
N GLU A 141 -7.42 -1.48 9.34
CA GLU A 141 -8.11 -2.76 9.24
C GLU A 141 -7.16 -3.98 9.38
N CYS A 142 -7.75 -5.17 9.54
CA CYS A 142 -6.98 -6.38 9.81
C CYS A 142 -7.60 -7.64 9.16
N PRO A 143 -7.28 -7.94 7.89
CA PRO A 143 -6.61 -7.08 6.90
C PRO A 143 -7.55 -6.08 6.23
N PRO A 144 -7.05 -4.98 5.65
CA PRO A 144 -7.85 -4.13 4.77
C PRO A 144 -8.20 -4.87 3.49
N THR A 145 -9.42 -4.70 3.01
CA THR A 145 -9.85 -5.30 1.73
C THR A 145 -9.11 -4.67 0.55
N PRO A 146 -9.03 -5.33 -0.63
CA PRO A 146 -8.40 -4.75 -1.82
C PRO A 146 -8.99 -3.38 -2.21
N LYS A 147 -10.30 -3.20 -2.06
CA LYS A 147 -10.95 -1.91 -2.31
C LYS A 147 -10.46 -0.82 -1.34
N MET A 148 -10.31 -1.15 -0.07
CA MET A 148 -9.77 -0.21 0.93
C MET A 148 -8.30 0.11 0.66
N LEU A 149 -7.50 -0.87 0.25
CA LEU A 149 -6.11 -0.66 -0.16
C LEU A 149 -6.03 0.33 -1.32
N LEU A 150 -6.79 0.11 -2.38
CA LEU A 150 -6.83 1.01 -3.54
C LEU A 150 -7.28 2.41 -3.15
N THR A 151 -8.37 2.53 -2.40
CA THR A 151 -8.90 3.83 -1.96
C THR A 151 -7.87 4.57 -1.09
N GLY A 152 -7.22 3.89 -0.16
CA GLY A 152 -6.19 4.46 0.70
C GLY A 152 -4.96 4.95 -0.08
N ILE A 153 -4.47 4.16 -1.04
CA ILE A 153 -3.36 4.55 -1.93
C ILE A 153 -3.73 5.85 -2.68
N LEU A 154 -4.92 5.91 -3.27
CA LEU A 154 -5.39 7.09 -3.99
C LEU A 154 -5.55 8.31 -3.10
N GLN A 155 -6.03 8.13 -1.88
CA GLN A 155 -6.17 9.21 -0.90
C GLN A 155 -4.82 9.80 -0.52
N VAL A 156 -3.80 8.96 -0.29
CA VAL A 156 -2.44 9.41 0.00
C VAL A 156 -1.86 10.17 -1.19
N LEU A 157 -2.04 9.68 -2.41
CA LEU A 157 -1.58 10.36 -3.62
C LEU A 157 -2.21 11.75 -3.79
N ARG A 158 -3.50 11.91 -3.49
CA ARG A 158 -4.20 13.20 -3.57
C ARG A 158 -3.68 14.22 -2.55
N SER A 159 -3.28 13.74 -1.39
CA SER A 159 -2.73 14.59 -0.31
C SER A 159 -1.32 15.06 -0.62
N PHE A 160 -0.65 14.45 -1.60
CA PHE A 160 0.73 14.77 -1.94
C PHE A 160 0.80 15.88 -2.99
N PRO A 161 1.54 16.96 -2.77
CA PRO A 161 1.69 18.02 -3.77
C PRO A 161 2.34 17.48 -5.04
N SER A 162 1.70 17.73 -6.18
CA SER A 162 2.18 17.23 -7.48
C SER A 162 3.63 17.70 -7.76
N PRO A 163 4.43 16.89 -8.48
CA PRO A 163 5.82 17.23 -8.81
C PRO A 163 5.97 18.56 -9.58
N SER A 164 4.92 19.01 -10.25
CA SER A 164 4.90 20.29 -10.97
C SER A 164 5.07 21.51 -10.06
N ARG A 165 4.69 21.43 -8.79
CA ARG A 165 4.88 22.53 -7.82
C ARG A 165 6.28 22.59 -7.20
N ARG A 166 7.12 21.56 -7.39
CA ARG A 166 8.47 21.50 -6.80
C ARG A 166 9.57 22.02 -7.72
N ARG A 167 9.29 22.39 -8.97
CA ARG A 167 10.28 22.99 -9.89
C ARG A 167 10.40 24.50 -9.74
N GLY A 168 9.82 25.08 -8.73
CA GLY A 168 9.80 26.53 -8.47
C GLY A 168 10.43 26.95 -7.14
N LEU A 169 11.43 26.18 -6.62
CA LEU A 169 12.31 26.63 -5.52
C LEU A 169 13.73 26.38 -5.90
#